data_01da8aec32bcde130296b4a6198d1737
#
_entry.id   01da8aec32bcde130296b4a6198d1737
#
_cell.length_a   1.000
_cell.length_b   1.000
_cell.length_c   1.000
_cell.angle_alpha   90.00
_cell.angle_beta   90.00
_cell.angle_gamma   90.00
#
_symmetry.space_group_name_H-M   'P 1'
#
loop_
_entity.id
_entity.type
_entity.pdbx_description
1 polymer ?
#
loop_
_entity_poly.entity_id
_entity_poly.type
_entity_poly.pdbx_seq_one_letter_code
_entity_poly.pdbx_strand_id
1 'polypeptide(L)'
;KPEAEFQKPKIIPQVVETMAAYPSQVRAKISSQGTIRPEHEILITSEVAGKVEWISPKFLDGAGFKSGDTLMKIEKRDYELALITTESSLFQAKLAMEREQAESKLANIEWERVGKGDASSLTLREPQLAQARAVLAAAEAAYEQSKRNLKRTIILAPFDGRVRKKMVDIGANLVPGSRIADIYNTLNFEVRLPIADKDIPFLGVPLDGTTLLKGKRPSVVLTTSYGGDTFQASGFIVRAESQIDPKTRMISVIATIPMNTLNEKLKIGLFVNAEINGLSYDDITIVPRSAVKNDMIWVVENNVLRKKSIEVIRYEKDFAFIADGLEKNDRVLTTRLDSYVDGMPVREN
;
A
#
# COMPACT_ATOMS: atom_id res chain seq x y z
N LYS A 1 -88.35 21.76 -10.97
CA LYS A 1 -87.34 20.71 -10.78
C LYS A 1 -86.31 21.28 -9.87
N PRO A 2 -85.99 20.70 -8.72
CA PRO A 2 -84.90 21.17 -7.88
C PRO A 2 -83.52 20.85 -8.57
N GLU A 3 -82.72 21.86 -8.66
CA GLU A 3 -81.26 21.69 -9.06
C GLU A 3 -80.57 20.92 -7.95
N ALA A 4 -80.00 19.81 -8.31
CA ALA A 4 -79.16 19.03 -7.44
C ALA A 4 -77.83 19.83 -7.16
N GLU A 5 -77.70 20.38 -5.97
CA GLU A 5 -76.44 20.90 -5.47
C GLU A 5 -75.45 19.75 -5.38
N PHE A 6 -74.49 19.77 -6.27
CA PHE A 6 -73.31 18.91 -6.16
C PHE A 6 -72.46 19.32 -4.94
N GLN A 7 -72.72 18.65 -3.81
CA GLN A 7 -71.83 18.77 -2.66
C GLN A 7 -70.50 18.25 -3.05
N LYS A 8 -69.50 19.16 -3.12
CA LYS A 8 -68.07 18.76 -3.31
C LYS A 8 -67.75 17.74 -2.20
N PRO A 9 -67.13 16.59 -2.57
CA PRO A 9 -66.77 15.60 -1.57
C PRO A 9 -65.83 16.24 -0.53
N LYS A 10 -66.20 16.08 0.75
CA LYS A 10 -65.38 16.56 1.89
C LYS A 10 -64.11 15.72 1.95
N ILE A 11 -62.99 16.24 1.37
CA ILE A 11 -61.70 15.56 1.39
C ILE A 11 -61.25 15.54 2.85
N ILE A 12 -61.20 14.36 3.46
CA ILE A 12 -60.67 14.18 4.82
C ILE A 12 -59.13 14.22 4.72
N PRO A 13 -58.45 15.18 5.38
CA PRO A 13 -56.98 15.23 5.34
C PRO A 13 -56.37 13.96 5.91
N GLN A 14 -55.47 13.32 5.19
CA GLN A 14 -54.74 12.17 5.70
C GLN A 14 -53.72 12.63 6.74
N VAL A 15 -53.62 11.87 7.85
CA VAL A 15 -52.59 12.11 8.88
C VAL A 15 -51.25 11.61 8.40
N VAL A 16 -50.26 12.47 8.46
CA VAL A 16 -48.90 12.18 7.94
C VAL A 16 -47.80 12.52 8.97
N GLU A 17 -46.75 11.79 8.94
CA GLU A 17 -45.51 12.13 9.66
C GLU A 17 -44.54 12.86 8.70
N THR A 18 -43.89 13.86 9.24
CA THR A 18 -42.91 14.65 8.49
C THR A 18 -41.59 14.73 9.25
N MET A 19 -40.54 14.96 8.53
CA MET A 19 -39.21 15.26 9.05
C MET A 19 -38.79 16.62 8.52
N ALA A 20 -38.28 17.48 9.41
CA ALA A 20 -37.74 18.77 9.00
C ALA A 20 -36.39 18.61 8.30
N ALA A 21 -36.22 19.26 7.17
CA ALA A 21 -34.95 19.30 6.44
C ALA A 21 -33.96 20.21 7.14
N TYR A 22 -32.82 19.68 7.54
CA TYR A 22 -31.70 20.44 8.12
C TYR A 22 -30.44 20.20 7.34
N PRO A 23 -30.07 21.16 6.45
CA PRO A 23 -28.77 21.11 5.78
C PRO A 23 -27.65 21.11 6.82
N SER A 24 -26.69 20.22 6.63
CA SER A 24 -25.54 20.05 7.54
C SER A 24 -24.31 19.60 6.77
N GLN A 25 -23.14 19.80 7.38
CA GLN A 25 -21.93 19.21 6.83
C GLN A 25 -21.91 17.71 7.09
N VAL A 26 -21.77 16.94 6.02
CA VAL A 26 -21.77 15.48 6.07
C VAL A 26 -20.49 14.94 5.46
N ARG A 27 -19.85 14.02 6.15
CA ARG A 27 -18.68 13.29 5.60
C ARG A 27 -19.13 11.95 5.04
N ALA A 28 -18.73 11.67 3.80
CA ALA A 28 -18.99 10.39 3.16
C ALA A 28 -18.28 9.27 3.92
N LYS A 29 -19.03 8.23 4.30
CA LYS A 29 -18.50 7.02 4.90
C LYS A 29 -18.53 5.90 3.86
N ILE A 30 -17.38 5.28 3.62
CA ILE A 30 -17.22 4.23 2.63
C ILE A 30 -16.85 2.96 3.35
N SER A 31 -17.70 1.94 3.20
CA SER A 31 -17.47 0.63 3.82
C SER A 31 -16.75 -0.29 2.85
N SER A 32 -15.76 -0.98 3.35
CA SER A 32 -15.01 -2.01 2.63
C SER A 32 -14.57 -3.10 3.59
N GLN A 33 -13.90 -4.10 3.06
CA GLN A 33 -13.37 -5.21 3.86
C GLN A 33 -12.08 -5.73 3.24
N GLY A 34 -11.19 -6.25 4.08
CA GLY A 34 -9.91 -6.74 3.62
C GLY A 34 -9.22 -7.65 4.62
N THR A 35 -8.01 -8.05 4.29
CA THR A 35 -7.15 -8.86 5.18
C THR A 35 -5.88 -8.09 5.51
N ILE A 36 -5.50 -8.09 6.78
CA ILE A 36 -4.25 -7.47 7.24
C ILE A 36 -3.07 -8.25 6.67
N ARG A 37 -2.15 -7.52 6.01
CA ARG A 37 -0.91 -8.06 5.45
C ARG A 37 0.28 -7.23 5.92
N PRO A 38 1.49 -7.80 5.96
CA PRO A 38 2.69 -6.99 6.16
C PRO A 38 2.93 -6.10 4.94
N GLU A 39 3.53 -4.94 5.16
CA GLU A 39 3.94 -4.04 4.07
C GLU A 39 5.03 -4.69 3.20
N HIS A 40 5.98 -5.39 3.83
CA HIS A 40 7.05 -6.12 3.14
C HIS A 40 7.09 -7.57 3.59
N GLU A 41 7.08 -8.44 2.63
CA GLU A 41 7.24 -9.88 2.80
C GLU A 41 8.24 -10.38 1.75
N ILE A 42 9.28 -11.06 2.19
CA ILE A 42 10.31 -11.57 1.31
C ILE A 42 10.65 -13.03 1.63
N LEU A 43 10.99 -13.75 0.58
CA LEU A 43 11.61 -15.06 0.66
C LEU A 43 13.13 -14.87 0.67
N ILE A 44 13.78 -15.19 1.79
CA ILE A 44 15.25 -15.25 1.84
C ILE A 44 15.70 -16.51 1.10
N THR A 45 16.66 -16.31 0.19
CA THR A 45 17.31 -17.41 -0.55
C THR A 45 18.81 -17.35 -0.35
N SER A 46 19.49 -18.50 -0.50
CA SER A 46 20.94 -18.54 -0.51
C SER A 46 21.49 -17.97 -1.82
N GLU A 47 22.51 -17.12 -1.72
CA GLU A 47 23.22 -16.60 -2.88
C GLU A 47 24.48 -17.41 -3.21
N VAL A 48 24.90 -18.29 -2.27
CA VAL A 48 26.12 -19.11 -2.38
C VAL A 48 25.82 -20.56 -2.02
N ALA A 49 26.63 -21.49 -2.50
CA ALA A 49 26.53 -22.90 -2.16
C ALA A 49 27.24 -23.17 -0.82
N GLY A 50 26.84 -24.25 -0.14
CA GLY A 50 27.55 -24.75 1.04
C GLY A 50 26.61 -25.37 2.06
N LYS A 51 27.18 -25.97 3.06
CA LYS A 51 26.47 -26.61 4.16
C LYS A 51 26.10 -25.58 5.23
N VAL A 52 24.91 -25.67 5.78
CA VAL A 52 24.51 -24.85 6.93
C VAL A 52 25.26 -25.28 8.16
N GLU A 53 26.15 -24.42 8.66
CA GLU A 53 26.99 -24.66 9.84
C GLU A 53 26.30 -24.24 11.13
N TRP A 54 25.55 -23.13 11.09
CA TRP A 54 24.93 -22.56 12.27
C TRP A 54 23.64 -21.83 11.92
N ILE A 55 22.66 -21.94 12.82
CA ILE A 55 21.38 -21.22 12.77
C ILE A 55 21.16 -20.51 14.10
N SER A 56 20.72 -19.28 14.07
CA SER A 56 20.37 -18.51 15.27
C SER A 56 19.29 -19.22 16.07
N PRO A 57 19.43 -19.36 17.40
CA PRO A 57 18.36 -19.89 18.25
C PRO A 57 17.06 -19.08 18.17
N LYS A 58 17.13 -17.82 17.74
CA LYS A 58 15.97 -16.95 17.51
C LYS A 58 15.38 -17.11 16.11
N PHE A 59 15.98 -17.89 15.22
CA PHE A 59 15.48 -18.12 13.86
C PHE A 59 14.51 -19.31 13.82
N LEU A 60 13.35 -19.11 14.46
CA LEU A 60 12.25 -20.07 14.58
C LEU A 60 10.97 -19.47 14.01
N ASP A 61 10.03 -20.31 13.59
CA ASP A 61 8.73 -19.87 13.08
C ASP A 61 8.01 -18.99 14.12
N GLY A 62 7.57 -17.81 13.69
CA GLY A 62 6.93 -16.80 14.54
C GLY A 62 7.87 -15.95 15.39
N ALA A 63 9.16 -16.26 15.49
CA ALA A 63 10.12 -15.50 16.28
C ALA A 63 10.46 -14.16 15.65
N GLY A 64 10.75 -13.16 16.48
CA GLY A 64 11.16 -11.82 16.06
C GLY A 64 12.67 -11.71 15.92
N PHE A 65 13.11 -10.85 14.99
CA PHE A 65 14.51 -10.48 14.77
C PHE A 65 14.61 -8.98 14.46
N LYS A 66 15.81 -8.44 14.59
CA LYS A 66 16.15 -7.05 14.22
C LYS A 66 16.97 -7.01 12.94
N SER A 67 16.91 -5.88 12.23
CA SER A 67 17.77 -5.60 11.09
C SER A 67 19.24 -5.80 11.46
N GLY A 68 19.99 -6.54 10.62
CA GLY A 68 21.39 -6.87 10.85
C GLY A 68 21.62 -8.10 11.74
N ASP A 69 20.59 -8.68 12.38
CA ASP A 69 20.75 -9.93 13.14
C ASP A 69 21.22 -11.05 12.19
N THR A 70 22.19 -11.84 12.65
CA THR A 70 22.62 -13.04 11.93
C THR A 70 21.58 -14.13 12.10
N LEU A 71 20.94 -14.52 11.00
CA LEU A 71 19.92 -15.58 10.99
C LEU A 71 20.56 -16.97 10.87
N MET A 72 21.55 -17.12 9.97
CA MET A 72 22.29 -18.36 9.79
C MET A 72 23.66 -18.13 9.19
N LYS A 73 24.52 -19.14 9.26
CA LYS A 73 25.85 -19.17 8.63
C LYS A 73 26.01 -20.43 7.81
N ILE A 74 26.55 -20.23 6.61
CA ILE A 74 26.99 -21.29 5.70
C ILE A 74 28.48 -21.52 5.97
N GLU A 75 28.95 -22.74 5.81
CA GLU A 75 30.36 -23.11 5.92
C GLU A 75 31.22 -22.19 5.01
N LYS A 76 32.15 -21.48 5.65
CA LYS A 76 32.88 -20.38 5.00
C LYS A 76 34.27 -20.75 4.54
N ARG A 77 34.78 -21.94 4.90
CA ARG A 77 36.17 -22.31 4.72
C ARG A 77 36.70 -22.18 3.29
N ASP A 78 35.94 -22.70 2.33
CA ASP A 78 36.30 -22.63 0.92
C ASP A 78 36.30 -21.19 0.39
N TYR A 79 35.41 -20.36 0.87
CA TYR A 79 35.33 -18.92 0.54
C TYR A 79 36.48 -18.13 1.15
N GLU A 80 36.97 -18.48 2.36
CA GLU A 80 38.16 -17.90 2.97
C GLU A 80 39.42 -18.25 2.16
N LEU A 81 39.56 -19.51 1.73
CA LEU A 81 40.66 -19.95 0.89
C LEU A 81 40.63 -19.27 -0.50
N ALA A 82 39.47 -19.16 -1.13
CA ALA A 82 39.32 -18.45 -2.39
C ALA A 82 39.68 -16.96 -2.25
N LEU A 83 39.32 -16.31 -1.14
CA LEU A 83 39.68 -14.92 -0.87
C LEU A 83 41.24 -14.77 -0.78
N ILE A 84 41.90 -15.62 0.00
CA ILE A 84 43.37 -15.59 0.15
C ILE A 84 44.06 -15.79 -1.22
N THR A 85 43.57 -16.71 -2.05
CA THR A 85 44.10 -16.96 -3.39
C THR A 85 43.99 -15.74 -4.31
N THR A 86 42.79 -15.10 -4.34
CA THR A 86 42.57 -13.93 -5.17
C THR A 86 43.31 -12.69 -4.62
N GLU A 87 43.48 -12.57 -3.32
CA GLU A 87 44.31 -11.53 -2.70
C GLU A 87 45.76 -11.64 -3.11
N SER A 88 46.34 -12.86 -3.10
CA SER A 88 47.69 -13.12 -3.58
C SER A 88 47.87 -12.73 -5.06
N SER A 89 46.89 -13.09 -5.90
CA SER A 89 46.89 -12.72 -7.32
C SER A 89 46.83 -11.20 -7.53
N LEU A 90 46.04 -10.51 -6.70
CA LEU A 90 45.94 -9.05 -6.72
C LEU A 90 47.29 -8.39 -6.37
N PHE A 91 48.00 -8.88 -5.34
CA PHE A 91 49.31 -8.36 -4.98
C PHE A 91 50.35 -8.58 -6.11
N GLN A 92 50.31 -9.75 -6.77
CA GLN A 92 51.18 -10.02 -7.92
C GLN A 92 50.88 -9.07 -9.09
N ALA A 93 49.62 -8.84 -9.41
CA ALA A 93 49.23 -7.92 -10.48
C ALA A 93 49.60 -6.46 -10.16
N LYS A 94 49.46 -6.03 -8.90
CA LYS A 94 49.91 -4.70 -8.44
C LYS A 94 51.40 -4.53 -8.63
N LEU A 95 52.20 -5.50 -8.19
CA LEU A 95 53.67 -5.46 -8.36
C LEU A 95 54.05 -5.41 -9.83
N ALA A 96 53.41 -6.21 -10.70
CA ALA A 96 53.65 -6.20 -12.15
C ALA A 96 53.30 -4.84 -12.77
N MET A 97 52.20 -4.24 -12.36
CA MET A 97 51.80 -2.91 -12.82
C MET A 97 52.78 -1.82 -12.39
N GLU A 98 53.22 -1.80 -11.12
CA GLU A 98 54.23 -0.86 -10.61
C GLU A 98 55.53 -0.96 -11.34
N ARG A 99 55.99 -2.19 -11.62
CA ARG A 99 57.24 -2.46 -12.39
C ARG A 99 57.12 -1.92 -13.81
N GLU A 100 56.03 -2.24 -14.53
CA GLU A 100 55.82 -1.78 -15.89
C GLU A 100 55.66 -0.26 -15.98
N GLN A 101 55.02 0.35 -14.96
CA GLN A 101 54.93 1.80 -14.88
C GLN A 101 56.30 2.47 -14.69
N ALA A 102 57.19 1.88 -13.89
CA ALA A 102 58.54 2.38 -13.70
C ALA A 102 59.38 2.24 -15.00
N GLU A 103 59.27 1.09 -15.70
CA GLU A 103 59.98 0.85 -16.98
C GLU A 103 59.47 1.76 -18.10
N SER A 104 58.13 1.99 -18.19
CA SER A 104 57.56 2.95 -19.15
C SER A 104 58.03 4.38 -18.86
N LYS A 105 58.08 4.77 -17.59
CA LYS A 105 58.58 6.09 -17.19
C LYS A 105 60.07 6.25 -17.56
N LEU A 106 60.89 5.22 -17.34
CA LEU A 106 62.30 5.22 -17.74
C LEU A 106 62.47 5.35 -19.26
N ALA A 107 61.67 4.58 -20.03
CA ALA A 107 61.74 4.64 -21.51
C ALA A 107 61.34 6.05 -22.03
N ASN A 108 60.36 6.72 -21.40
CA ASN A 108 60.02 8.11 -21.73
C ASN A 108 61.20 9.07 -21.47
N ILE A 109 61.84 8.98 -20.29
CA ILE A 109 63.00 9.83 -19.93
C ILE A 109 64.20 9.59 -20.89
N GLU A 110 64.45 8.34 -21.23
CA GLU A 110 65.53 7.99 -22.17
C GLU A 110 65.28 8.54 -23.57
N TRP A 111 64.02 8.42 -24.05
CA TRP A 111 63.60 8.96 -25.34
C TRP A 111 63.71 10.50 -25.38
N GLU A 112 63.29 11.20 -24.36
CA GLU A 112 63.43 12.67 -24.25
C GLU A 112 64.88 13.12 -24.32
N ARG A 113 65.83 12.31 -23.83
CA ARG A 113 67.24 12.65 -23.80
C ARG A 113 67.98 12.36 -25.12
N VAL A 114 67.63 11.30 -25.84
CA VAL A 114 68.47 10.80 -27.00
C VAL A 114 67.61 10.70 -28.27
N GLY A 115 66.28 10.69 -28.21
CA GLY A 115 65.40 10.48 -29.32
C GLY A 115 65.37 11.64 -30.32
N LYS A 116 65.09 11.33 -31.59
CA LYS A 116 64.85 12.29 -32.67
C LYS A 116 63.49 11.94 -33.32
N GLY A 117 62.52 12.88 -33.30
CA GLY A 117 61.18 12.68 -33.87
C GLY A 117 60.20 12.10 -32.86
N ASP A 118 59.07 11.60 -33.34
CA ASP A 118 58.01 11.03 -32.50
C ASP A 118 58.37 9.59 -32.08
N ALA A 119 58.21 9.27 -30.77
CA ALA A 119 58.39 7.93 -30.27
C ALA A 119 57.28 7.00 -30.72
N SER A 120 57.60 5.76 -31.07
CA SER A 120 56.54 4.76 -31.26
C SER A 120 55.95 4.36 -29.90
N SER A 121 54.64 4.00 -29.87
CA SER A 121 53.98 3.52 -28.66
C SER A 121 54.68 2.29 -28.05
N LEU A 122 55.26 1.45 -28.87
CA LEU A 122 56.08 0.32 -28.40
C LEU A 122 57.39 0.76 -27.70
N THR A 123 58.04 1.83 -28.19
CA THR A 123 59.23 2.40 -27.55
C THR A 123 58.92 2.96 -26.18
N LEU A 124 57.74 3.58 -26.02
CA LEU A 124 57.25 4.13 -24.74
C LEU A 124 56.55 3.08 -23.84
N ARG A 125 56.54 1.82 -24.30
CA ARG A 125 55.93 0.68 -23.58
C ARG A 125 54.42 0.86 -23.27
N GLU A 126 53.71 1.68 -24.04
CA GLU A 126 52.27 1.96 -23.83
C GLU A 126 51.38 0.71 -23.89
N PRO A 127 51.59 -0.25 -24.87
CA PRO A 127 50.79 -1.47 -24.91
C PRO A 127 51.03 -2.37 -23.69
N GLN A 128 52.30 -2.46 -23.20
CA GLN A 128 52.65 -3.26 -22.03
C GLN A 128 52.04 -2.66 -20.76
N LEU A 129 52.08 -1.34 -20.63
CA LEU A 129 51.42 -0.63 -19.53
C LEU A 129 49.92 -0.81 -19.56
N ALA A 130 49.30 -0.75 -20.75
CA ALA A 130 47.86 -1.01 -20.91
C ALA A 130 47.51 -2.46 -20.54
N GLN A 131 48.32 -3.44 -20.94
CA GLN A 131 48.16 -4.83 -20.55
C GLN A 131 48.27 -5.02 -19.03
N ALA A 132 49.28 -4.45 -18.38
CA ALA A 132 49.47 -4.55 -16.93
C ALA A 132 48.29 -3.94 -16.18
N ARG A 133 47.72 -2.81 -16.66
CA ARG A 133 46.49 -2.20 -16.12
C ARG A 133 45.28 -3.12 -16.25
N ALA A 134 45.14 -3.77 -17.41
CA ALA A 134 44.01 -4.70 -17.62
C ALA A 134 44.09 -5.94 -16.69
N VAL A 135 45.32 -6.48 -16.51
CA VAL A 135 45.57 -7.61 -15.59
C VAL A 135 45.27 -7.20 -14.14
N LEU A 136 45.68 -6.01 -13.72
CA LEU A 136 45.39 -5.49 -12.39
C LEU A 136 43.86 -5.33 -12.17
N ALA A 137 43.18 -4.73 -13.12
CA ALA A 137 41.72 -4.56 -13.03
C ALA A 137 40.99 -5.90 -12.94
N ALA A 138 41.43 -6.91 -13.69
CA ALA A 138 40.86 -8.26 -13.61
C ALA A 138 41.09 -8.91 -12.23
N ALA A 139 42.31 -8.76 -11.67
CA ALA A 139 42.64 -9.28 -10.34
C ALA A 139 41.86 -8.57 -9.21
N GLU A 140 41.66 -7.26 -9.32
CA GLU A 140 40.83 -6.48 -8.41
C GLU A 140 39.36 -6.96 -8.44
N ALA A 141 38.81 -7.17 -9.62
CA ALA A 141 37.46 -7.70 -9.80
C ALA A 141 37.29 -9.09 -9.20
N ALA A 142 38.28 -9.99 -9.38
CA ALA A 142 38.28 -11.34 -8.82
C ALA A 142 38.33 -11.32 -7.29
N TYR A 143 39.19 -10.48 -6.70
CA TYR A 143 39.28 -10.29 -5.26
C TYR A 143 37.98 -9.78 -4.66
N GLU A 144 37.39 -8.72 -5.24
CA GLU A 144 36.08 -8.19 -4.76
C GLU A 144 34.94 -9.21 -4.90
N GLN A 145 34.97 -10.06 -5.95
CA GLN A 145 33.99 -11.14 -6.09
C GLN A 145 34.12 -12.17 -4.96
N SER A 146 35.34 -12.61 -4.64
CA SER A 146 35.59 -13.57 -3.57
C SER A 146 35.19 -13.00 -2.19
N LYS A 147 35.48 -11.73 -1.97
CA LYS A 147 35.10 -11.00 -0.76
C LYS A 147 33.56 -10.89 -0.62
N ARG A 148 32.84 -10.63 -1.70
CA ARG A 148 31.36 -10.66 -1.70
C ARG A 148 30.82 -12.06 -1.41
N ASN A 149 31.39 -13.09 -2.02
CA ASN A 149 30.95 -14.46 -1.79
C ASN A 149 31.16 -14.90 -0.34
N LEU A 150 32.28 -14.52 0.28
CA LEU A 150 32.51 -14.76 1.71
C LEU A 150 31.48 -14.02 2.58
N LYS A 151 31.13 -12.77 2.28
CA LYS A 151 30.08 -12.05 2.99
C LYS A 151 28.72 -12.76 2.89
N ARG A 152 28.41 -13.33 1.72
CA ARG A 152 27.15 -14.05 1.45
C ARG A 152 27.00 -15.36 2.19
N THR A 153 28.07 -15.87 2.81
CA THR A 153 27.99 -17.05 3.72
C THR A 153 27.29 -16.72 5.02
N ILE A 154 27.15 -15.45 5.38
CA ILE A 154 26.43 -14.98 6.57
C ILE A 154 25.11 -14.36 6.10
N ILE A 155 24.00 -15.01 6.45
CA ILE A 155 22.68 -14.53 6.12
C ILE A 155 22.20 -13.60 7.23
N LEU A 156 22.01 -12.33 6.89
CA LEU A 156 21.57 -11.28 7.81
C LEU A 156 20.09 -10.95 7.57
N ALA A 157 19.42 -10.50 8.62
CA ALA A 157 18.08 -9.95 8.55
C ALA A 157 18.10 -8.56 7.85
N PRO A 158 17.33 -8.34 6.76
CA PRO A 158 17.36 -7.07 6.01
C PRO A 158 16.57 -5.94 6.70
N PHE A 159 15.65 -6.27 7.60
CA PHE A 159 14.78 -5.33 8.32
C PHE A 159 14.34 -5.92 9.67
N ASP A 160 13.69 -5.13 10.50
CA ASP A 160 13.05 -5.59 11.74
C ASP A 160 11.78 -6.37 11.39
N GLY A 161 11.67 -7.61 11.87
CA GLY A 161 10.58 -8.46 11.43
C GLY A 161 10.39 -9.74 12.23
N ARG A 162 9.60 -10.63 11.63
CA ARG A 162 9.34 -11.98 12.15
C ARG A 162 9.53 -13.03 11.05
N VAL A 163 9.93 -14.21 11.48
CA VAL A 163 9.97 -15.41 10.63
C VAL A 163 8.55 -15.94 10.48
N ARG A 164 8.06 -16.07 9.25
CA ARG A 164 6.80 -16.77 8.98
C ARG A 164 7.00 -18.26 8.96
N LYS A 165 8.00 -18.71 8.19
CA LYS A 165 8.31 -20.12 8.03
C LYS A 165 9.80 -20.30 7.72
N LYS A 166 10.48 -21.10 8.52
CA LYS A 166 11.84 -21.60 8.27
C LYS A 166 11.76 -22.85 7.37
N MET A 167 12.62 -22.93 6.36
CA MET A 167 12.61 -24.01 5.36
C MET A 167 13.89 -24.84 5.35
N VAL A 168 14.89 -24.47 6.15
CA VAL A 168 16.19 -25.15 6.22
C VAL A 168 16.59 -25.45 7.65
N ASP A 169 17.48 -26.42 7.84
CA ASP A 169 18.03 -26.75 9.15
C ASP A 169 19.54 -26.94 9.11
N ILE A 170 20.19 -27.03 10.28
CA ILE A 170 21.63 -27.27 10.41
C ILE A 170 21.99 -28.55 9.69
N GLY A 171 23.06 -28.50 8.89
CA GLY A 171 23.54 -29.62 8.09
C GLY A 171 22.93 -29.71 6.70
N ALA A 172 21.93 -28.90 6.35
CA ALA A 172 21.38 -28.83 5.01
C ALA A 172 22.41 -28.31 4.01
N ASN A 173 22.49 -28.88 2.80
CA ASN A 173 23.29 -28.38 1.71
C ASN A 173 22.47 -27.40 0.87
N LEU A 174 22.99 -26.20 0.68
CA LEU A 174 22.37 -25.15 -0.09
C LEU A 174 23.08 -24.96 -1.43
N VAL A 175 22.32 -24.56 -2.43
CA VAL A 175 22.81 -24.05 -3.71
C VAL A 175 22.24 -22.63 -3.92
N PRO A 176 22.82 -21.80 -4.81
CA PRO A 176 22.24 -20.51 -5.13
C PRO A 176 20.76 -20.63 -5.54
N GLY A 177 19.89 -19.82 -4.90
CA GLY A 177 18.43 -19.91 -5.06
C GLY A 177 17.69 -20.84 -4.08
N SER A 178 18.42 -21.62 -3.25
CA SER A 178 17.77 -22.43 -2.20
C SER A 178 16.98 -21.54 -1.24
N ARG A 179 15.71 -21.89 -1.00
CA ARG A 179 14.81 -21.18 -0.09
C ARG A 179 15.22 -21.41 1.36
N ILE A 180 15.40 -20.34 2.11
CA ILE A 180 15.83 -20.38 3.52
C ILE A 180 14.65 -20.13 4.44
N ALA A 181 13.95 -19.02 4.27
CA ALA A 181 12.77 -18.69 5.07
C ALA A 181 11.91 -17.61 4.41
N ASP A 182 10.62 -17.63 4.69
CA ASP A 182 9.72 -16.51 4.49
C ASP A 182 9.77 -15.61 5.72
N ILE A 183 10.06 -14.33 5.52
CA ILE A 183 10.10 -13.33 6.58
C ILE A 183 9.24 -12.13 6.20
N TYR A 184 8.76 -11.40 7.20
CA TYR A 184 7.97 -10.19 7.00
C TYR A 184 8.32 -9.11 8.02
N ASN A 185 8.13 -7.83 7.60
CA ASN A 185 8.34 -6.70 8.50
C ASN A 185 7.19 -6.55 9.52
N THR A 186 7.50 -5.89 10.64
CA THR A 186 6.52 -5.62 11.70
C THR A 186 6.32 -4.14 11.97
N LEU A 187 6.89 -3.24 11.16
CA LEU A 187 6.80 -1.80 11.35
C LEU A 187 5.45 -1.25 10.90
N ASN A 188 4.99 -1.67 9.74
CA ASN A 188 3.72 -1.26 9.16
C ASN A 188 2.97 -2.46 8.61
N PHE A 189 1.66 -2.35 8.66
CA PHE A 189 0.76 -3.31 8.04
C PHE A 189 -0.11 -2.61 7.01
N GLU A 190 -0.46 -3.34 5.98
CA GLU A 190 -1.34 -2.86 4.93
C GLU A 190 -2.63 -3.68 4.89
N VAL A 191 -3.72 -3.01 4.52
CA VAL A 191 -4.98 -3.66 4.15
C VAL A 191 -5.37 -3.18 2.78
N ARG A 192 -5.57 -4.13 1.87
CA ARG A 192 -6.12 -3.87 0.56
C ARG A 192 -7.63 -3.86 0.65
N LEU A 193 -8.25 -2.71 0.35
CA LEU A 193 -9.68 -2.44 0.50
C LEU A 193 -10.30 -2.21 -0.88
N PRO A 194 -11.06 -3.16 -1.43
CA PRO A 194 -11.78 -2.97 -2.69
C PRO A 194 -12.95 -1.99 -2.50
N ILE A 195 -12.99 -0.94 -3.33
CA ILE A 195 -14.01 0.10 -3.33
C ILE A 195 -14.88 -0.05 -4.57
N ALA A 196 -16.19 -0.04 -4.40
CA ALA A 196 -17.13 -0.10 -5.50
C ALA A 196 -17.10 1.19 -6.33
N ASP A 197 -17.33 1.08 -7.64
CA ASP A 197 -17.30 2.18 -8.60
C ASP A 197 -18.15 3.38 -8.14
N LYS A 198 -19.36 3.14 -7.65
CA LYS A 198 -20.28 4.16 -7.12
C LYS A 198 -19.74 4.97 -5.94
N ASP A 199 -18.75 4.43 -5.19
CA ASP A 199 -18.20 5.05 -3.98
C ASP A 199 -16.88 5.79 -4.24
N ILE A 200 -16.29 5.60 -5.42
CA ILE A 200 -15.04 6.22 -5.84
C ILE A 200 -15.08 7.76 -5.80
N PRO A 201 -16.14 8.44 -6.32
CA PRO A 201 -16.20 9.90 -6.31
C PRO A 201 -16.15 10.50 -4.89
N PHE A 202 -16.58 9.74 -3.88
CA PHE A 202 -16.65 10.18 -2.49
C PHE A 202 -15.36 9.93 -1.70
N LEU A 203 -14.39 9.23 -2.30
CA LEU A 203 -13.18 8.80 -1.60
C LEU A 203 -12.16 9.93 -1.43
N GLY A 204 -12.04 10.82 -2.42
CA GLY A 204 -11.05 11.92 -2.40
C GLY A 204 -9.59 11.45 -2.56
N VAL A 205 -9.37 10.31 -3.23
CA VAL A 205 -8.04 9.74 -3.49
C VAL A 205 -7.79 9.68 -4.98
N PRO A 206 -6.62 10.16 -5.49
CA PRO A 206 -6.23 9.97 -6.88
C PRO A 206 -6.16 8.50 -7.26
N LEU A 207 -6.61 8.16 -8.47
CA LEU A 207 -6.67 6.77 -8.97
C LEU A 207 -5.46 6.40 -9.84
N ASP A 208 -4.44 7.21 -9.85
CA ASP A 208 -3.23 7.07 -10.67
C ASP A 208 -2.08 6.31 -9.98
N GLY A 209 -2.33 5.78 -8.78
CA GLY A 209 -1.31 5.09 -7.97
C GLY A 209 -0.43 6.03 -7.15
N THR A 210 -0.65 7.34 -7.23
CA THR A 210 0.14 8.33 -6.47
C THR A 210 -0.04 8.15 -4.97
N THR A 211 1.07 8.17 -4.24
CA THR A 211 1.05 8.13 -2.77
C THR A 211 0.68 9.48 -2.18
N LEU A 212 -0.35 9.49 -1.35
CA LEU A 212 -0.84 10.71 -0.69
C LEU A 212 0.12 11.25 0.38
N LEU A 213 0.27 12.56 0.43
CA LEU A 213 0.98 13.24 1.50
C LEU A 213 0.27 13.04 2.86
N LYS A 214 1.03 12.97 3.97
CA LYS A 214 0.51 12.64 5.31
C LYS A 214 -0.73 13.46 5.72
N GLY A 215 -0.81 14.76 5.39
CA GLY A 215 -1.94 15.62 5.74
C GLY A 215 -3.19 15.48 4.85
N LYS A 216 -3.11 14.73 3.73
CA LYS A 216 -4.21 14.56 2.76
C LYS A 216 -4.78 13.13 2.74
N ARG A 217 -4.36 12.29 3.67
CA ARG A 217 -4.77 10.88 3.73
C ARG A 217 -6.12 10.72 4.40
N PRO A 218 -7.14 10.14 3.75
CA PRO A 218 -8.37 9.77 4.41
C PRO A 218 -8.08 8.82 5.58
N SER A 219 -8.71 9.05 6.71
CA SER A 219 -8.62 8.14 7.85
C SER A 219 -9.51 6.92 7.61
N VAL A 220 -9.10 5.78 8.15
CA VAL A 220 -9.86 4.53 8.11
C VAL A 220 -9.88 3.91 9.50
N VAL A 221 -11.04 3.44 9.89
CA VAL A 221 -11.23 2.63 11.10
C VAL A 221 -11.43 1.19 10.66
N LEU A 222 -10.58 0.32 11.17
CA LEU A 222 -10.62 -1.11 10.90
C LEU A 222 -11.16 -1.84 12.11
N THR A 223 -12.16 -2.66 11.92
CA THR A 223 -12.81 -3.43 13.00
C THR A 223 -12.76 -4.92 12.67
N THR A 224 -12.36 -5.73 13.62
CA THR A 224 -12.38 -7.20 13.53
C THR A 224 -12.88 -7.81 14.82
N SER A 225 -13.45 -8.98 14.71
CA SER A 225 -13.85 -9.79 15.87
C SER A 225 -13.04 -11.08 15.88
N TYR A 226 -12.33 -11.32 16.98
CA TYR A 226 -11.49 -12.51 17.15
C TYR A 226 -11.54 -12.97 18.62
N GLY A 227 -11.75 -14.27 18.83
CA GLY A 227 -11.79 -14.86 20.17
C GLY A 227 -12.94 -14.36 21.06
N GLY A 228 -14.04 -13.84 20.46
CA GLY A 228 -15.20 -13.29 21.19
C GLY A 228 -15.12 -11.79 21.47
N ASP A 229 -13.97 -11.18 21.30
CA ASP A 229 -13.74 -9.74 21.47
C ASP A 229 -13.75 -8.99 20.13
N THR A 230 -14.14 -7.72 20.16
CA THR A 230 -14.06 -6.81 19.01
C THR A 230 -12.88 -5.85 19.19
N PHE A 231 -12.03 -5.77 18.16
CA PHE A 231 -10.85 -4.91 18.15
C PHE A 231 -10.97 -3.87 17.06
N GLN A 232 -10.47 -2.68 17.34
CA GLN A 232 -10.38 -1.59 16.38
C GLN A 232 -8.94 -1.10 16.25
N ALA A 233 -8.58 -0.74 15.02
CA ALA A 233 -7.34 -0.03 14.71
C ALA A 233 -7.64 1.15 13.79
N SER A 234 -6.92 2.23 13.98
CA SER A 234 -6.98 3.38 13.10
C SER A 234 -5.81 3.38 12.13
N GLY A 235 -6.08 3.71 10.89
CA GLY A 235 -5.10 3.80 9.82
C GLY A 235 -5.44 4.93 8.85
N PHE A 236 -4.69 4.98 7.75
CA PHE A 236 -4.87 5.98 6.71
C PHE A 236 -4.78 5.34 5.33
N ILE A 237 -5.61 5.81 4.41
CA ILE A 237 -5.48 5.44 3.00
C ILE A 237 -4.26 6.16 2.44
N VAL A 238 -3.31 5.41 1.89
CA VAL A 238 -2.06 5.95 1.37
C VAL A 238 -2.05 6.12 -0.15
N ARG A 239 -2.74 5.25 -0.87
CA ARG A 239 -2.88 5.27 -2.33
C ARG A 239 -4.07 4.46 -2.80
N ALA A 240 -4.52 4.70 -4.01
CA ALA A 240 -5.37 3.78 -4.76
C ALA A 240 -4.50 2.99 -5.77
N GLU A 241 -4.91 1.78 -6.10
CA GLU A 241 -4.33 1.06 -7.23
C GLU A 241 -4.88 1.67 -8.54
N SER A 242 -4.04 1.78 -9.56
CA SER A 242 -4.45 2.34 -10.86
C SER A 242 -5.17 1.32 -11.76
N GLN A 243 -5.47 0.14 -11.24
CA GLN A 243 -6.11 -0.93 -11.98
C GLN A 243 -7.48 -1.27 -11.38
N ILE A 244 -8.50 -1.31 -12.27
CA ILE A 244 -9.83 -1.82 -11.95
C ILE A 244 -9.82 -3.34 -12.12
N ASP A 245 -10.32 -4.07 -11.14
CA ASP A 245 -10.56 -5.51 -11.27
C ASP A 245 -11.71 -5.74 -12.30
N PRO A 246 -11.45 -6.40 -13.44
CA PRO A 246 -12.45 -6.53 -14.50
C PRO A 246 -13.64 -7.41 -14.12
N LYS A 247 -13.50 -8.27 -13.11
CA LYS A 247 -14.57 -9.18 -12.65
C LYS A 247 -15.51 -8.49 -11.69
N THR A 248 -14.94 -7.73 -10.72
CA THR A 248 -15.71 -7.10 -9.65
C THR A 248 -16.03 -5.63 -9.95
N ARG A 249 -15.36 -5.00 -10.91
CA ARG A 249 -15.39 -3.55 -11.21
C ARG A 249 -15.05 -2.68 -10.00
N MET A 250 -14.19 -3.19 -9.11
CA MET A 250 -13.73 -2.47 -7.93
C MET A 250 -12.30 -1.96 -8.14
N ILE A 251 -12.01 -0.82 -7.54
CA ILE A 251 -10.66 -0.29 -7.39
C ILE A 251 -10.22 -0.55 -5.96
N SER A 252 -9.02 -1.07 -5.78
CA SER A 252 -8.49 -1.27 -4.44
C SER A 252 -7.76 -0.04 -3.95
N VAL A 253 -8.02 0.35 -2.71
CA VAL A 253 -7.19 1.31 -1.99
C VAL A 253 -6.37 0.60 -0.93
N ILE A 254 -5.19 1.13 -0.67
CA ILE A 254 -4.27 0.59 0.31
C ILE A 254 -4.34 1.45 1.57
N ALA A 255 -4.76 0.83 2.65
CA ALA A 255 -4.73 1.40 3.99
C ALA A 255 -3.46 0.95 4.72
N THR A 256 -2.73 1.88 5.32
CA THR A 256 -1.59 1.58 6.20
C THR A 256 -1.99 1.75 7.65
N ILE A 257 -1.62 0.77 8.46
CA ILE A 257 -1.83 0.76 9.92
C ILE A 257 -0.45 0.84 10.56
N PRO A 258 -0.10 1.92 11.26
CA PRO A 258 1.14 2.01 12.04
C PRO A 258 1.14 1.02 13.21
N MET A 259 2.28 0.42 13.51
CA MET A 259 2.43 -0.57 14.59
C MET A 259 1.97 -0.06 15.96
N ASN A 260 2.16 1.22 16.25
CA ASN A 260 1.74 1.83 17.52
C ASN A 260 0.22 1.90 17.71
N THR A 261 -0.56 1.75 16.65
CA THR A 261 -2.03 1.68 16.69
C THR A 261 -2.56 0.25 16.68
N LEU A 262 -1.68 -0.73 16.44
CA LEU A 262 -2.00 -2.15 16.50
C LEU A 262 -1.93 -2.62 17.95
N ASN A 263 -3.07 -3.00 18.48
CA ASN A 263 -3.11 -3.76 19.73
C ASN A 263 -2.40 -5.10 19.50
N GLU A 264 -1.70 -5.64 20.53
CA GLU A 264 -1.02 -6.95 20.44
C GLU A 264 -1.93 -8.09 19.95
N LYS A 265 -3.24 -7.87 19.98
CA LYS A 265 -4.28 -8.80 19.56
C LYS A 265 -4.59 -8.79 18.06
N LEU A 266 -4.21 -7.74 17.31
CA LEU A 266 -4.38 -7.71 15.85
C LEU A 266 -3.21 -8.46 15.19
N LYS A 267 -3.54 -9.55 14.51
CA LYS A 267 -2.56 -10.42 13.84
C LYS A 267 -2.67 -10.30 12.32
N ILE A 268 -1.55 -10.53 11.64
CA ILE A 268 -1.52 -10.72 10.19
C ILE A 268 -2.45 -11.87 9.80
N GLY A 269 -3.17 -11.70 8.69
CA GLY A 269 -4.13 -12.68 8.21
C GLY A 269 -5.54 -12.51 8.75
N LEU A 270 -5.77 -11.63 9.74
CA LEU A 270 -7.13 -11.33 10.19
C LEU A 270 -7.92 -10.57 9.12
N PHE A 271 -9.16 -10.95 8.98
CA PHE A 271 -10.15 -10.24 8.17
C PHE A 271 -10.70 -9.07 8.95
N VAL A 272 -10.80 -7.91 8.32
CA VAL A 272 -11.25 -6.65 8.92
C VAL A 272 -12.34 -6.00 8.08
N ASN A 273 -13.32 -5.39 8.76
CA ASN A 273 -14.23 -4.44 8.18
C ASN A 273 -13.62 -3.04 8.30
N ALA A 274 -13.67 -2.27 7.23
CA ALA A 274 -13.10 -0.94 7.12
C ALA A 274 -14.20 0.10 6.92
N GLU A 275 -14.18 1.18 7.70
CA GLU A 275 -14.96 2.39 7.48
C GLU A 275 -13.98 3.53 7.13
N ILE A 276 -14.02 3.99 5.88
CA ILE A 276 -13.15 5.04 5.35
C ILE A 276 -13.90 6.37 5.43
N ASN A 277 -13.28 7.37 6.02
CA ASN A 277 -13.79 8.74 6.03
C ASN A 277 -13.38 9.44 4.74
N GLY A 278 -14.29 9.53 3.80
CA GLY A 278 -14.10 10.19 2.50
C GLY A 278 -14.24 11.70 2.55
N LEU A 279 -14.67 12.30 1.44
CA LEU A 279 -14.88 13.74 1.28
C LEU A 279 -15.99 14.26 2.20
N SER A 280 -15.85 15.52 2.58
CA SER A 280 -16.91 16.25 3.29
C SER A 280 -17.68 17.11 2.28
N TYR A 281 -18.98 17.14 2.44
CA TYR A 281 -19.91 17.94 1.65
C TYR A 281 -20.66 18.88 2.60
N ASP A 282 -20.78 20.13 2.23
CA ASP A 282 -21.52 21.12 2.97
C ASP A 282 -22.98 21.17 2.47
N ASP A 283 -23.88 21.68 3.31
CA ASP A 283 -25.30 21.89 3.00
C ASP A 283 -26.08 20.65 2.50
N ILE A 284 -25.73 19.47 3.01
CA ILE A 284 -26.42 18.23 2.68
C ILE A 284 -27.59 17.96 3.62
N THR A 285 -28.75 17.71 3.05
CA THR A 285 -29.92 17.22 3.80
C THR A 285 -30.01 15.70 3.69
N ILE A 286 -30.03 15.02 4.85
CA ILE A 286 -30.21 13.57 4.92
C ILE A 286 -31.67 13.26 5.14
N VAL A 287 -32.27 12.46 4.27
CA VAL A 287 -33.65 12.00 4.38
C VAL A 287 -33.76 10.49 4.29
N PRO A 288 -34.78 9.86 4.82
CA PRO A 288 -35.05 8.44 4.59
C PRO A 288 -35.15 8.15 3.09
N ARG A 289 -34.48 7.10 2.63
CA ARG A 289 -34.50 6.69 1.22
C ARG A 289 -35.95 6.44 0.71
N SER A 290 -36.81 5.99 1.58
CA SER A 290 -38.25 5.75 1.29
C SER A 290 -39.01 7.01 0.90
N ALA A 291 -38.55 8.20 1.31
CA ALA A 291 -39.15 9.48 0.99
C ALA A 291 -38.82 9.98 -0.43
N VAL A 292 -37.77 9.42 -1.04
CA VAL A 292 -37.30 9.82 -2.38
C VAL A 292 -37.85 8.86 -3.44
N LYS A 293 -38.40 9.42 -4.51
CA LYS A 293 -38.96 8.64 -5.62
C LYS A 293 -38.69 9.35 -6.96
N ASN A 294 -37.85 8.74 -7.82
CA ASN A 294 -37.47 9.29 -9.13
C ASN A 294 -36.95 10.74 -9.06
N ASP A 295 -36.00 10.99 -8.18
CA ASP A 295 -35.36 12.30 -7.90
C ASP A 295 -36.39 13.40 -7.54
N MET A 296 -37.45 12.97 -6.90
CA MET A 296 -38.53 13.83 -6.38
C MET A 296 -38.81 13.48 -4.93
N ILE A 297 -39.24 14.50 -4.18
CA ILE A 297 -39.63 14.37 -2.78
C ILE A 297 -40.94 15.15 -2.55
N TRP A 298 -41.70 14.70 -1.58
CA TRP A 298 -42.92 15.39 -1.16
C TRP A 298 -42.65 16.14 0.13
N VAL A 299 -43.04 17.41 0.16
CA VAL A 299 -43.01 18.27 1.36
C VAL A 299 -44.40 18.73 1.73
N VAL A 300 -44.60 19.02 3.00
CA VAL A 300 -45.87 19.59 3.51
C VAL A 300 -45.66 21.08 3.65
N GLU A 301 -46.38 21.87 2.84
CA GLU A 301 -46.45 23.32 2.90
C GLU A 301 -47.90 23.77 3.13
N ASN A 302 -48.16 24.53 4.18
CA ASN A 302 -49.53 25.03 4.53
C ASN A 302 -50.60 23.92 4.55
N ASN A 303 -50.27 22.75 5.14
CA ASN A 303 -51.14 21.58 5.25
C ASN A 303 -51.52 20.93 3.91
N VAL A 304 -50.76 21.16 2.85
CA VAL A 304 -50.92 20.47 1.56
C VAL A 304 -49.57 19.88 1.09
N LEU A 305 -49.66 18.78 0.35
CA LEU A 305 -48.48 18.17 -0.26
C LEU A 305 -48.01 19.00 -1.45
N ARG A 306 -46.71 19.24 -1.48
CA ARG A 306 -46.01 19.83 -2.62
C ARG A 306 -44.89 18.92 -3.10
N LYS A 307 -44.79 18.76 -4.41
CA LYS A 307 -43.77 17.98 -5.04
C LYS A 307 -42.56 18.87 -5.34
N LYS A 308 -41.36 18.51 -4.83
CA LYS A 308 -40.09 19.20 -5.13
C LYS A 308 -39.17 18.27 -5.91
N SER A 309 -38.49 18.82 -6.90
CA SER A 309 -37.35 18.14 -7.56
C SER A 309 -36.14 18.31 -6.69
N ILE A 310 -35.34 17.26 -6.57
CA ILE A 310 -34.15 17.23 -5.72
C ILE A 310 -32.95 16.68 -6.47
N GLU A 311 -31.75 17.10 -6.07
CA GLU A 311 -30.51 16.52 -6.53
C GLU A 311 -29.96 15.58 -5.46
N VAL A 312 -29.95 14.28 -5.76
CA VAL A 312 -29.46 13.24 -4.86
C VAL A 312 -28.02 12.91 -5.26
N ILE A 313 -27.06 13.22 -4.39
CA ILE A 313 -25.66 12.91 -4.63
C ILE A 313 -25.31 11.46 -4.30
N ARG A 314 -26.01 10.85 -3.32
CA ARG A 314 -25.74 9.48 -2.88
C ARG A 314 -26.95 8.84 -2.24
N TYR A 315 -27.10 7.54 -2.51
CA TYR A 315 -28.02 6.67 -1.77
C TYR A 315 -27.21 5.72 -0.87
N GLU A 316 -27.53 5.68 0.40
CA GLU A 316 -27.11 4.64 1.33
C GLU A 316 -28.25 3.66 1.57
N LYS A 317 -28.02 2.64 2.43
CA LYS A 317 -29.02 1.58 2.66
C LYS A 317 -30.39 2.16 3.01
N ASP A 318 -30.44 3.05 4.00
CA ASP A 318 -31.68 3.57 4.58
C ASP A 318 -31.87 5.07 4.33
N PHE A 319 -30.88 5.78 3.77
CA PHE A 319 -30.87 7.23 3.61
C PHE A 319 -30.51 7.67 2.20
N ALA A 320 -30.97 8.86 1.84
CA ALA A 320 -30.58 9.61 0.66
C ALA A 320 -29.96 10.94 1.09
N PHE A 321 -28.87 11.33 0.41
CA PHE A 321 -28.13 12.57 0.65
C PHE A 321 -28.47 13.54 -0.45
N ILE A 322 -29.14 14.63 -0.11
CA ILE A 322 -29.67 15.62 -1.03
C ILE A 322 -28.81 16.86 -0.99
N ALA A 323 -28.28 17.27 -2.14
CA ALA A 323 -27.48 18.47 -2.29
C ALA A 323 -28.32 19.72 -2.57
N ASP A 324 -29.40 19.58 -3.33
CA ASP A 324 -30.22 20.70 -3.74
C ASP A 324 -31.72 20.31 -3.85
N GLY A 325 -32.62 21.30 -3.82
CA GLY A 325 -34.05 21.14 -3.94
C GLY A 325 -34.81 21.09 -2.62
N LEU A 326 -34.15 21.17 -1.47
CA LEU A 326 -34.75 21.31 -0.14
C LEU A 326 -34.22 22.55 0.57
N GLU A 327 -35.13 23.33 1.12
CA GLU A 327 -34.82 24.49 1.97
C GLU A 327 -34.78 24.09 3.44
N LYS A 328 -34.10 24.90 4.25
CA LYS A 328 -34.03 24.69 5.69
C LYS A 328 -35.48 24.79 6.28
N ASN A 329 -35.84 23.77 7.08
CA ASN A 329 -37.13 23.56 7.70
C ASN A 329 -38.24 23.08 6.75
N ASP A 330 -37.97 22.74 5.50
CA ASP A 330 -38.92 21.98 4.68
C ASP A 330 -39.38 20.73 5.41
N ARG A 331 -40.68 20.49 5.45
CA ARG A 331 -41.26 19.32 6.13
C ARG A 331 -41.40 18.17 5.16
N VAL A 332 -40.41 17.33 5.12
CA VAL A 332 -40.34 16.17 4.23
C VAL A 332 -41.28 15.09 4.69
N LEU A 333 -42.18 14.64 3.81
CA LEU A 333 -43.11 13.54 4.06
C LEU A 333 -42.35 12.21 4.24
N THR A 334 -42.52 11.58 5.38
CA THR A 334 -41.93 10.26 5.67
C THR A 334 -42.95 9.11 5.63
N THR A 335 -44.23 9.43 5.79
CA THR A 335 -45.33 8.46 5.71
C THR A 335 -45.55 8.00 4.28
N ARG A 336 -45.67 6.71 4.09
CA ARG A 336 -46.04 6.13 2.79
C ARG A 336 -47.54 6.23 2.56
N LEU A 337 -47.94 6.94 1.52
CA LEU A 337 -49.31 7.09 1.09
C LEU A 337 -49.63 6.18 -0.10
N ASP A 338 -50.88 5.79 -0.27
CA ASP A 338 -51.32 4.99 -1.43
C ASP A 338 -51.32 5.79 -2.72
N SER A 339 -51.60 7.09 -2.63
CA SER A 339 -51.51 8.03 -3.75
C SER A 339 -50.94 9.37 -3.32
N TYR A 340 -50.18 9.98 -4.21
CA TYR A 340 -49.54 11.28 -4.02
C TYR A 340 -50.04 12.24 -5.09
N VAL A 341 -50.73 13.30 -4.68
CA VAL A 341 -51.23 14.34 -5.60
C VAL A 341 -50.75 15.71 -5.11
N ASP A 342 -50.22 16.53 -6.03
CA ASP A 342 -49.84 17.90 -5.70
C ASP A 342 -51.06 18.72 -5.25
N GLY A 343 -50.95 19.43 -4.13
CA GLY A 343 -52.06 20.14 -3.51
C GLY A 343 -52.98 19.28 -2.64
N MET A 344 -52.71 18.00 -2.44
CA MET A 344 -53.47 17.13 -1.59
C MET A 344 -53.44 17.62 -0.14
N PRO A 345 -54.64 17.83 0.53
CA PRO A 345 -54.66 18.25 1.91
C PRO A 345 -54.22 17.13 2.84
N VAL A 346 -53.32 17.46 3.75
CA VAL A 346 -52.77 16.55 4.77
C VAL A 346 -52.82 17.21 6.14
N ARG A 347 -52.75 16.40 7.17
CA ARG A 347 -52.64 16.86 8.56
C ARG A 347 -51.40 16.20 9.18
N GLU A 348 -50.54 16.99 9.71
CA GLU A 348 -49.40 16.48 10.48
C GLU A 348 -49.83 15.94 11.83
N ASN A 349 -49.15 14.88 12.25
CA ASN A 349 -49.44 14.25 13.55
C ASN A 349 -48.75 15.01 14.67
#